data_478c6690758c2428252736a479cfed8a
#
_entry.id   478c6690758c2428252736a479cfed8a
#
_cell.length_a   1.000
_cell.length_b   1.000
_cell.length_c   1.000
_cell.angle_alpha   90.00
_cell.angle_beta   90.00
_cell.angle_gamma   90.00
#
_symmetry.space_group_name_H-M   'P 1'
#
loop_
_entity.id
_entity.type
_entity.pdbx_description
1 polymer ?
#
loop_
_entity_poly.entity_id
_entity_poly.type
_entity_poly.pdbx_seq_one_letter_code
_entity_poly.pdbx_strand_id
1 'polypeptide(L)'
;MAPQSVAVVGLGRVGLPLALSFADRGLEVIGVEKEQSVLDSLAGGTMPFAETGTQELLERVLDAGRFERTREIEQAAAAECIVLTLGTPALSHIEIDISQVRAVLDDLLPVLREGQTIVLRSTVAPGTTEWVTGYLEQRRGFTVGEDLFVAHVPERIAENHFLEEISSLPCIVAGIGAGSADRAAELFRIFGTEIVETTPVQAELAKIWTNILRYSNFALPNLLMMNCEQYGANVFEVIDLINHDYPRGGMAQPGLTAGTCLRKDFAFSEERSSAPGMLLAVSRVHETVPLFLVEGLKRRLGGSMRDRKVAVLGLTFKRDSDDLRDSLALKLIRLLERELARVARHDPHVPDESEPLDSALDGADAIVVATNHSRFETLAAELPPGALVVDPWNVTGSGQVFAYADELAATKR
;
A
#
# COMPACT_ATOMS: atom_id res chain seq x y z
N MET A 1 5.20 -4.62 33.20
CA MET A 1 3.85 -5.24 33.10
C MET A 1 3.33 -4.90 31.72
N ALA A 2 2.71 -5.85 31.04
CA ALA A 2 2.08 -5.58 29.76
C ALA A 2 1.04 -4.47 29.90
N PRO A 3 0.95 -3.52 28.96
CA PRO A 3 -0.02 -2.44 28.99
C PRO A 3 -1.45 -2.99 28.96
N GLN A 4 -2.37 -2.31 29.64
CA GLN A 4 -3.79 -2.68 29.69
C GLN A 4 -4.62 -1.87 28.67
N SER A 5 -4.11 -0.71 28.27
CA SER A 5 -4.82 0.20 27.36
C SER A 5 -3.92 0.78 26.30
N VAL A 6 -4.48 0.98 25.12
CA VAL A 6 -3.80 1.58 23.96
C VAL A 6 -4.73 2.53 23.24
N ALA A 7 -4.22 3.70 22.86
CA ALA A 7 -4.87 4.58 21.92
C ALA A 7 -4.22 4.42 20.55
N VAL A 8 -5.03 4.33 19.49
CA VAL A 8 -4.55 4.31 18.10
C VAL A 8 -5.07 5.57 17.41
N VAL A 9 -4.15 6.44 17.01
CA VAL A 9 -4.45 7.73 16.38
C VAL A 9 -4.32 7.62 14.86
N GLY A 10 -5.44 7.77 14.17
CA GLY A 10 -5.63 7.52 12.75
C GLY A 10 -6.18 6.10 12.50
N LEU A 11 -7.47 6.00 12.15
CA LEU A 11 -8.14 4.72 11.89
C LEU A 11 -8.24 4.42 10.38
N GLY A 12 -7.15 4.68 9.65
CA GLY A 12 -7.01 4.28 8.25
C GLY A 12 -6.69 2.78 8.10
N ARG A 13 -6.27 2.39 6.89
CA ARG A 13 -5.98 0.98 6.50
C ARG A 13 -4.94 0.25 7.35
N VAL A 14 -4.11 0.98 8.11
CA VAL A 14 -3.16 0.41 9.08
C VAL A 14 -3.73 0.49 10.50
N GLY A 15 -4.21 1.67 10.89
CA GLY A 15 -4.57 1.93 12.28
C GLY A 15 -5.83 1.19 12.74
N LEU A 16 -6.87 1.11 11.90
CA LEU A 16 -8.09 0.44 12.28
C LEU A 16 -7.90 -1.08 12.48
N PRO A 17 -7.32 -1.84 11.53
CA PRO A 17 -7.05 -3.26 11.76
C PRO A 17 -6.16 -3.50 12.99
N LEU A 18 -5.18 -2.62 13.24
CA LEU A 18 -4.32 -2.69 14.42
C LEU A 18 -5.12 -2.47 15.72
N ALA A 19 -5.96 -1.43 15.77
CA ALA A 19 -6.80 -1.13 16.91
C ALA A 19 -7.74 -2.30 17.26
N LEU A 20 -8.42 -2.84 16.24
CA LEU A 20 -9.28 -4.01 16.39
C LEU A 20 -8.49 -5.24 16.87
N SER A 21 -7.29 -5.45 16.35
CA SER A 21 -6.44 -6.56 16.76
C SER A 21 -5.98 -6.44 18.23
N PHE A 22 -5.68 -5.25 18.72
CA PHE A 22 -5.40 -5.01 20.13
C PHE A 22 -6.62 -5.31 21.01
N ALA A 23 -7.81 -4.85 20.62
CA ALA A 23 -9.05 -5.09 21.36
C ALA A 23 -9.41 -6.58 21.41
N ASP A 24 -9.25 -7.31 20.31
CA ASP A 24 -9.48 -8.77 20.21
C ASP A 24 -8.51 -9.55 21.14
N ARG A 25 -7.31 -9.00 21.38
CA ARG A 25 -6.34 -9.56 22.33
C ARG A 25 -6.57 -9.13 23.78
N GLY A 26 -7.61 -8.34 24.03
CA GLY A 26 -8.08 -8.03 25.38
C GLY A 26 -7.64 -6.70 25.97
N LEU A 27 -7.00 -5.81 25.20
CA LEU A 27 -6.70 -4.45 25.64
C LEU A 27 -7.95 -3.56 25.55
N GLU A 28 -8.02 -2.56 26.43
CA GLU A 28 -8.93 -1.42 26.27
C GLU A 28 -8.37 -0.48 25.21
N VAL A 29 -9.13 -0.24 24.13
CA VAL A 29 -8.65 0.48 22.96
C VAL A 29 -9.45 1.75 22.71
N ILE A 30 -8.74 2.87 22.53
CA ILE A 30 -9.30 4.15 22.11
C ILE A 30 -8.84 4.43 20.68
N GLY A 31 -9.77 4.37 19.72
CA GLY A 31 -9.52 4.75 18.34
C GLY A 31 -9.81 6.23 18.11
N VAL A 32 -8.82 6.99 17.68
CA VAL A 32 -8.98 8.42 17.36
C VAL A 32 -8.97 8.62 15.85
N GLU A 33 -10.04 9.21 15.31
CA GLU A 33 -10.16 9.47 13.86
C GLU A 33 -10.85 10.81 13.61
N LYS A 34 -10.26 11.62 12.72
CA LYS A 34 -10.78 12.94 12.38
C LYS A 34 -11.92 12.90 11.34
N GLU A 35 -11.91 11.87 10.48
CA GLU A 35 -12.89 11.71 9.40
C GLU A 35 -14.21 11.14 9.93
N GLN A 36 -15.27 11.97 9.90
CA GLN A 36 -16.57 11.58 10.44
C GLN A 36 -17.18 10.37 9.72
N SER A 37 -16.96 10.25 8.42
CA SER A 37 -17.46 9.12 7.62
C SER A 37 -16.91 7.76 8.09
N VAL A 38 -15.66 7.72 8.54
CA VAL A 38 -15.05 6.50 9.12
C VAL A 38 -15.73 6.17 10.45
N LEU A 39 -15.92 7.16 11.31
CA LEU A 39 -16.59 6.97 12.61
C LEU A 39 -18.06 6.54 12.44
N ASP A 40 -18.77 7.10 11.46
CA ASP A 40 -20.14 6.74 11.16
C ASP A 40 -20.25 5.29 10.65
N SER A 41 -19.35 4.85 9.77
CA SER A 41 -19.28 3.47 9.31
C SER A 41 -19.06 2.51 10.49
N LEU A 42 -18.11 2.81 11.36
CA LEU A 42 -17.83 2.03 12.56
C LEU A 42 -18.97 2.04 13.56
N ALA A 43 -19.72 3.16 13.66
CA ALA A 43 -20.93 3.25 14.48
C ALA A 43 -22.04 2.34 13.94
N GLY A 44 -22.12 2.18 12.62
CA GLY A 44 -23.00 1.25 11.94
C GLY A 44 -22.52 -0.21 11.93
N GLY A 45 -21.39 -0.54 12.54
CA GLY A 45 -20.83 -1.89 12.56
C GLY A 45 -20.23 -2.33 11.23
N THR A 46 -19.83 -1.39 10.37
CA THR A 46 -19.31 -1.69 9.02
C THR A 46 -17.88 -1.18 8.88
N MET A 47 -17.01 -2.00 8.30
CA MET A 47 -15.65 -1.58 7.94
C MET A 47 -15.69 -0.52 6.85
N PRO A 48 -14.92 0.58 6.96
CA PRO A 48 -14.92 1.67 5.97
C PRO A 48 -14.12 1.35 4.70
N PHE A 49 -13.43 0.22 4.63
CA PHE A 49 -12.63 -0.25 3.49
C PHE A 49 -12.48 -1.77 3.54
N ALA A 50 -12.13 -2.36 2.40
CA ALA A 50 -11.89 -3.80 2.32
C ALA A 50 -10.52 -4.17 2.94
N GLU A 51 -10.55 -5.12 3.87
CA GLU A 51 -9.38 -5.81 4.44
C GLU A 51 -9.86 -7.20 4.91
N THR A 52 -9.17 -8.25 4.50
CA THR A 52 -9.63 -9.62 4.70
C THR A 52 -9.84 -9.96 6.19
N GLY A 53 -11.04 -10.43 6.53
CA GLY A 53 -11.41 -10.89 7.88
C GLY A 53 -11.65 -9.79 8.92
N THR A 54 -11.51 -8.51 8.54
CA THR A 54 -11.65 -7.41 9.51
C THR A 54 -13.10 -7.04 9.79
N GLN A 55 -14.06 -7.36 8.92
CA GLN A 55 -15.47 -7.16 9.21
C GLN A 55 -15.92 -8.06 10.38
N GLU A 56 -15.58 -9.34 10.34
CA GLU A 56 -15.88 -10.28 11.43
C GLU A 56 -15.11 -9.93 12.71
N LEU A 57 -13.90 -9.38 12.57
CA LEU A 57 -13.12 -8.90 13.71
C LEU A 57 -13.81 -7.68 14.35
N LEU A 58 -14.30 -6.72 13.56
CA LEU A 58 -15.03 -5.56 14.05
C LEU A 58 -16.26 -5.97 14.85
N GLU A 59 -17.06 -6.89 14.33
CA GLU A 59 -18.26 -7.40 15.00
C GLU A 59 -17.92 -7.99 16.39
N ARG A 60 -16.94 -8.87 16.46
CA ARG A 60 -16.49 -9.46 17.74
C ARG A 60 -15.99 -8.42 18.75
N VAL A 61 -15.25 -7.44 18.27
CA VAL A 61 -14.65 -6.41 19.13
C VAL A 61 -15.71 -5.44 19.65
N LEU A 62 -16.72 -5.10 18.84
CA LEU A 62 -17.87 -4.28 19.27
C LEU A 62 -18.73 -5.01 20.31
N ASP A 63 -18.98 -6.30 20.12
CA ASP A 63 -19.70 -7.14 21.09
C ASP A 63 -18.95 -7.26 22.42
N ALA A 64 -17.62 -7.29 22.38
CA ALA A 64 -16.78 -7.33 23.59
C ALA A 64 -16.72 -6.00 24.35
N GLY A 65 -17.09 -4.87 23.70
CA GLY A 65 -17.14 -3.54 24.32
C GLY A 65 -15.78 -2.93 24.68
N ARG A 66 -14.69 -3.38 24.02
CA ARG A 66 -13.31 -2.95 24.32
C ARG A 66 -12.74 -1.95 23.32
N PHE A 67 -13.56 -1.42 22.44
CA PHE A 67 -13.14 -0.46 21.42
C PHE A 67 -14.02 0.79 21.48
N GLU A 68 -13.47 1.85 22.06
CA GLU A 68 -14.04 3.18 22.02
C GLU A 68 -13.49 3.95 20.80
N ARG A 69 -14.30 4.83 20.22
CA ARG A 69 -13.94 5.66 19.08
C ARG A 69 -14.32 7.10 19.32
N THR A 70 -13.43 8.01 18.93
CA THR A 70 -13.60 9.45 19.19
C THR A 70 -12.93 10.29 18.11
N ARG A 71 -13.35 11.56 18.01
CA ARG A 71 -12.63 12.59 17.26
C ARG A 71 -11.64 13.37 18.10
N GLU A 72 -11.82 13.34 19.40
CA GLU A 72 -11.07 14.15 20.35
C GLU A 72 -9.73 13.49 20.65
N ILE A 73 -8.65 14.07 20.12
CA ILE A 73 -7.28 13.53 20.25
C ILE A 73 -6.84 13.47 21.72
N GLU A 74 -7.34 14.38 22.57
CA GLU A 74 -7.01 14.45 23.99
C GLU A 74 -7.42 13.18 24.73
N GLN A 75 -8.44 12.47 24.27
CA GLN A 75 -8.86 11.21 24.87
C GLN A 75 -7.81 10.11 24.73
N ALA A 76 -6.91 10.20 23.75
CA ALA A 76 -5.80 9.26 23.61
C ALA A 76 -4.89 9.26 24.85
N ALA A 77 -4.82 10.36 25.58
CA ALA A 77 -4.01 10.45 26.81
C ALA A 77 -4.60 9.65 27.99
N ALA A 78 -5.79 9.05 27.86
CA ALA A 78 -6.29 8.12 28.87
C ALA A 78 -5.55 6.77 28.81
N ALA A 79 -4.98 6.39 27.67
CA ALA A 79 -4.28 5.13 27.47
C ALA A 79 -2.82 5.17 27.98
N GLU A 80 -2.28 3.99 28.31
CA GLU A 80 -0.88 3.81 28.69
C GLU A 80 0.06 3.92 27.48
N CYS A 81 -0.40 3.46 26.32
CA CYS A 81 0.34 3.53 25.06
C CYS A 81 -0.46 4.32 24.02
N ILE A 82 0.21 5.17 23.24
CA ILE A 82 -0.38 5.95 22.17
C ILE A 82 0.34 5.60 20.87
N VAL A 83 -0.34 4.92 19.95
CA VAL A 83 0.20 4.49 18.66
C VAL A 83 -0.24 5.45 17.56
N LEU A 84 0.72 6.08 16.90
CA LEU A 84 0.47 7.04 15.82
C LEU A 84 0.56 6.35 14.46
N THR A 85 -0.58 6.26 13.76
CA THR A 85 -0.75 5.66 12.43
C THR A 85 -1.17 6.71 11.40
N LEU A 86 -0.46 7.83 11.40
CA LEU A 86 -0.79 9.01 10.62
C LEU A 86 -0.33 8.89 9.16
N GLY A 87 -1.01 9.57 8.26
CA GLY A 87 -0.52 9.75 6.89
C GLY A 87 0.76 10.59 6.88
N THR A 88 1.75 10.13 6.12
CA THR A 88 3.00 10.87 5.90
C THR A 88 3.19 11.07 4.39
N PRO A 89 2.48 12.03 3.76
CA PRO A 89 2.58 12.25 2.34
C PRO A 89 3.96 12.80 1.96
N ALA A 90 4.44 12.44 0.76
CA ALA A 90 5.54 13.15 0.13
C ALA A 90 4.99 14.38 -0.59
N LEU A 91 5.64 15.52 -0.44
CA LEU A 91 5.32 16.73 -1.19
C LEU A 91 5.86 16.64 -2.64
N SER A 92 5.38 17.52 -3.52
CA SER A 92 5.64 17.47 -4.98
C SER A 92 7.11 17.56 -5.39
N HIS A 93 8.02 17.91 -4.49
CA HIS A 93 9.44 18.17 -4.75
C HIS A 93 10.41 17.23 -4.02
N ILE A 94 9.98 15.95 -3.76
CA ILE A 94 10.81 14.99 -3.03
C ILE A 94 11.11 15.50 -1.60
N GLU A 95 10.13 16.14 -0.99
CA GLU A 95 10.18 16.66 0.37
C GLU A 95 9.24 15.84 1.26
N ILE A 96 9.67 15.61 2.50
CA ILE A 96 8.92 14.82 3.47
C ILE A 96 8.10 15.75 4.35
N ASP A 97 6.80 15.48 4.41
CA ASP A 97 5.89 16.23 5.27
C ASP A 97 5.67 15.51 6.61
N ILE A 98 6.22 16.06 7.69
CA ILE A 98 5.97 15.63 9.07
C ILE A 98 4.94 16.52 9.80
N SER A 99 4.27 17.41 9.08
CA SER A 99 3.32 18.37 9.66
C SER A 99 2.17 17.68 10.42
N GLN A 100 1.68 16.55 9.92
CA GLN A 100 0.64 15.79 10.59
C GLN A 100 1.13 15.18 11.92
N VAL A 101 2.36 14.67 11.94
CA VAL A 101 2.96 14.15 13.19
C VAL A 101 3.11 15.29 14.20
N ARG A 102 3.61 16.43 13.75
CA ARG A 102 3.76 17.62 14.60
C ARG A 102 2.41 18.11 15.13
N ALA A 103 1.39 18.23 14.29
CA ALA A 103 0.07 18.71 14.70
C ALA A 103 -0.53 17.79 15.80
N VAL A 104 -0.46 16.47 15.60
CA VAL A 104 -0.93 15.51 16.60
C VAL A 104 -0.13 15.60 17.91
N LEU A 105 1.18 15.82 17.85
CA LEU A 105 1.99 16.02 19.04
C LEU A 105 1.61 17.33 19.75
N ASP A 106 1.37 18.43 19.01
CA ASP A 106 0.93 19.70 19.59
C ASP A 106 -0.40 19.56 20.34
N ASP A 107 -1.35 18.81 19.81
CA ASP A 107 -2.65 18.54 20.43
C ASP A 107 -2.50 17.61 21.66
N LEU A 108 -1.61 16.63 21.62
CA LEU A 108 -1.34 15.71 22.72
C LEU A 108 -0.53 16.34 23.86
N LEU A 109 0.37 17.28 23.56
CA LEU A 109 1.30 17.87 24.55
C LEU A 109 0.62 18.34 25.84
N PRO A 110 -0.55 19.05 25.82
CA PRO A 110 -1.20 19.51 27.05
C PRO A 110 -1.66 18.38 27.98
N VAL A 111 -1.96 17.21 27.44
CA VAL A 111 -2.64 16.10 28.13
C VAL A 111 -1.74 14.88 28.38
N LEU A 112 -0.54 14.84 27.79
CA LEU A 112 0.44 13.77 28.03
C LEU A 112 0.83 13.69 29.51
N ARG A 113 1.03 12.47 30.00
CA ARG A 113 1.38 12.16 31.41
C ARG A 113 2.65 11.33 31.46
N GLU A 114 3.33 11.45 32.62
CA GLU A 114 4.46 10.57 32.93
C GLU A 114 4.07 9.09 32.85
N GLY A 115 5.00 8.27 32.42
CA GLY A 115 4.85 6.83 32.27
C GLY A 115 4.23 6.36 30.95
N GLN A 116 3.71 7.28 30.12
CA GLN A 116 3.13 6.91 28.83
C GLN A 116 4.18 6.54 27.79
N THR A 117 3.76 5.71 26.81
CA THR A 117 4.60 5.31 25.67
C THR A 117 3.97 5.82 24.38
N ILE A 118 4.72 6.60 23.60
CA ILE A 118 4.36 7.04 22.27
C ILE A 118 5.04 6.13 21.25
N VAL A 119 4.28 5.51 20.38
CA VAL A 119 4.77 4.61 19.34
C VAL A 119 4.49 5.22 17.96
N LEU A 120 5.53 5.52 17.22
CA LEU A 120 5.43 5.88 15.80
C LEU A 120 5.28 4.59 14.98
N ARG A 121 4.12 4.39 14.35
CA ARG A 121 3.85 3.25 13.48
C ARG A 121 3.90 3.63 12.00
N SER A 122 3.68 4.89 11.68
CA SER A 122 3.76 5.45 10.34
C SER A 122 5.16 5.30 9.73
N THR A 123 5.23 5.22 8.40
CA THR A 123 6.51 5.38 7.70
C THR A 123 6.96 6.82 7.80
N VAL A 124 8.12 7.05 8.37
CA VAL A 124 8.69 8.38 8.63
C VAL A 124 10.09 8.52 8.04
N ALA A 125 10.56 9.76 7.89
CA ALA A 125 11.91 10.04 7.45
C ALA A 125 12.95 9.58 8.48
N PRO A 126 14.15 9.16 8.04
CA PRO A 126 15.23 8.87 8.97
C PRO A 126 15.55 10.07 9.89
N GLY A 127 15.58 9.80 11.21
CA GLY A 127 15.77 10.80 12.25
C GLY A 127 14.47 11.42 12.80
N THR A 128 13.30 10.98 12.33
CA THR A 128 12.02 11.51 12.84
C THR A 128 11.78 11.11 14.29
N THR A 129 12.17 9.92 14.71
CA THR A 129 11.98 9.46 16.09
C THR A 129 12.79 10.29 17.07
N GLU A 130 14.03 10.62 16.73
CA GLU A 130 14.88 11.52 17.51
C GLU A 130 14.32 12.95 17.52
N TRP A 131 13.78 13.41 16.39
CA TRP A 131 13.14 14.71 16.31
C TRP A 131 11.91 14.78 17.24
N VAL A 132 11.05 13.76 17.22
CA VAL A 132 9.88 13.67 18.14
C VAL A 132 10.34 13.74 19.59
N THR A 133 11.38 13.01 19.95
CA THR A 133 11.98 13.03 21.29
C THR A 133 12.38 14.44 21.69
N GLY A 134 13.24 15.09 20.92
CA GLY A 134 13.69 16.46 21.22
C GLY A 134 12.53 17.47 21.26
N TYR A 135 11.50 17.25 20.44
CA TYR A 135 10.30 18.10 20.43
C TYR A 135 9.52 17.99 21.76
N LEU A 136 9.30 16.79 22.28
CA LEU A 136 8.59 16.53 23.53
C LEU A 136 9.38 17.04 24.75
N GLU A 137 10.68 16.79 24.77
CA GLU A 137 11.58 17.28 25.83
C GLU A 137 11.60 18.81 25.90
N GLN A 138 11.76 19.48 24.74
CA GLN A 138 11.82 20.94 24.67
C GLN A 138 10.50 21.61 25.07
N ARG A 139 9.35 21.01 24.72
CA ARG A 139 8.03 21.61 24.92
C ARG A 139 7.42 21.35 26.28
N ARG A 140 7.72 20.23 26.92
CA ARG A 140 7.11 19.81 28.19
C ARG A 140 8.10 19.50 29.28
N GLY A 141 9.39 19.46 28.98
CA GLY A 141 10.43 19.14 29.95
C GLY A 141 10.47 17.69 30.38
N PHE A 142 9.85 16.78 29.62
CA PHE A 142 10.00 15.35 29.84
C PHE A 142 11.45 14.91 29.59
N THR A 143 11.87 13.87 30.31
CA THR A 143 13.10 13.12 29.99
C THR A 143 12.68 11.82 29.32
N VAL A 144 12.86 11.74 27.99
CA VAL A 144 12.48 10.53 27.25
C VAL A 144 13.37 9.37 27.61
N GLY A 145 12.75 8.23 27.94
CA GLY A 145 13.39 7.04 28.49
C GLY A 145 13.30 6.95 30.03
N GLU A 146 12.84 8.00 30.69
CA GLU A 146 12.60 8.04 32.15
C GLU A 146 11.13 8.38 32.47
N ASP A 147 10.69 9.57 32.10
CA ASP A 147 9.33 10.08 32.40
C ASP A 147 8.34 9.73 31.28
N LEU A 148 8.79 9.73 30.03
CA LEU A 148 8.00 9.44 28.85
C LEU A 148 8.82 8.50 27.95
N PHE A 149 8.13 7.62 27.22
CA PHE A 149 8.81 6.63 26.37
C PHE A 149 8.43 6.85 24.92
N VAL A 150 9.42 6.82 24.02
CA VAL A 150 9.23 7.01 22.58
C VAL A 150 9.88 5.87 21.82
N ALA A 151 9.11 5.23 20.95
CA ALA A 151 9.59 4.15 20.10
C ALA A 151 9.08 4.28 18.67
N HIS A 152 9.83 3.73 17.72
CA HIS A 152 9.40 3.48 16.36
C HIS A 152 9.18 1.98 16.15
N VAL A 153 8.00 1.63 15.69
CA VAL A 153 7.60 0.26 15.38
C VAL A 153 6.96 0.26 13.99
N PRO A 154 7.77 0.21 12.93
CA PRO A 154 7.29 0.40 11.56
C PRO A 154 6.33 -0.70 11.11
N GLU A 155 5.27 -0.30 10.37
CA GLU A 155 4.37 -1.25 9.74
C GLU A 155 4.97 -1.82 8.46
N ARG A 156 4.99 -3.17 8.33
CA ARG A 156 5.49 -3.88 7.16
C ARG A 156 4.48 -4.84 6.53
N ILE A 157 3.31 -4.96 7.13
CA ILE A 157 2.21 -5.82 6.71
C ILE A 157 1.71 -5.39 5.32
N ALA A 158 1.38 -6.35 4.48
CA ALA A 158 0.77 -6.10 3.18
C ALA A 158 -0.76 -5.94 3.33
N GLU A 159 -1.32 -4.96 2.64
CA GLU A 159 -2.79 -4.78 2.54
C GLU A 159 -3.47 -6.10 2.13
N ASN A 160 -4.64 -6.39 2.67
CA ASN A 160 -5.40 -7.64 2.58
C ASN A 160 -4.77 -8.86 3.28
N HIS A 161 -3.66 -8.70 4.00
CA HIS A 161 -3.01 -9.75 4.77
C HIS A 161 -2.80 -9.37 6.24
N PHE A 162 -3.48 -8.32 6.72
CA PHE A 162 -3.19 -7.74 8.03
C PHE A 162 -3.30 -8.76 9.16
N LEU A 163 -4.40 -9.51 9.24
CA LEU A 163 -4.65 -10.43 10.34
C LEU A 163 -3.73 -11.65 10.34
N GLU A 164 -3.25 -12.08 9.19
CA GLU A 164 -2.28 -13.16 9.05
C GLU A 164 -0.87 -12.68 9.40
N GLU A 165 -0.46 -11.55 8.80
CA GLU A 165 0.93 -11.09 8.87
C GLU A 165 1.27 -10.41 10.21
N ILE A 166 0.28 -9.89 10.96
CA ILE A 166 0.54 -9.29 12.28
C ILE A 166 1.10 -10.29 13.29
N SER A 167 0.77 -11.56 13.13
CA SER A 167 1.23 -12.66 14.00
C SER A 167 2.42 -13.43 13.42
N SER A 168 2.68 -13.33 12.12
CA SER A 168 3.69 -14.13 11.42
C SER A 168 4.96 -13.36 11.06
N LEU A 169 4.86 -12.06 10.78
CA LEU A 169 6.03 -11.25 10.46
C LEU A 169 6.77 -10.80 11.72
N PRO A 170 8.12 -10.89 11.75
CA PRO A 170 8.90 -10.31 12.83
C PRO A 170 8.63 -8.81 12.97
N CYS A 171 8.34 -8.37 14.20
CA CYS A 171 8.05 -6.99 14.53
C CYS A 171 9.35 -6.25 14.88
N ILE A 172 9.72 -5.24 14.08
CA ILE A 172 10.87 -4.37 14.38
C ILE A 172 10.46 -3.37 15.45
N VAL A 173 11.25 -3.27 16.51
CA VAL A 173 11.03 -2.32 17.62
C VAL A 173 12.30 -1.52 17.85
N ALA A 174 12.17 -0.20 17.94
CA ALA A 174 13.31 0.68 18.19
C ALA A 174 12.90 1.80 19.17
N GLY A 175 13.51 1.84 20.33
CA GLY A 175 13.21 2.82 21.39
C GLY A 175 14.29 3.87 21.56
N ILE A 176 13.91 5.05 22.05
CA ILE A 176 14.82 6.11 22.49
C ILE A 176 15.04 5.97 24.00
N GLY A 177 16.30 5.88 24.40
CA GLY A 177 16.66 5.73 25.81
C GLY A 177 16.29 4.36 26.39
N ALA A 178 16.60 4.19 27.69
CA ALA A 178 16.29 2.95 28.39
C ALA A 178 14.78 2.76 28.56
N GLY A 179 14.30 1.54 28.41
CA GLY A 179 12.89 1.17 28.65
C GLY A 179 11.91 1.48 27.52
N SER A 180 12.21 2.39 26.59
CA SER A 180 11.30 2.69 25.47
C SER A 180 11.10 1.50 24.53
N ALA A 181 12.17 0.80 24.20
CA ALA A 181 12.10 -0.42 23.38
C ALA A 181 11.35 -1.54 24.09
N ASP A 182 11.66 -1.77 25.37
CA ASP A 182 11.00 -2.80 26.19
C ASP A 182 9.49 -2.58 26.28
N ARG A 183 9.05 -1.35 26.55
CA ARG A 183 7.63 -1.00 26.67
C ARG A 183 6.90 -1.18 25.34
N ALA A 184 7.49 -0.74 24.22
CA ALA A 184 6.93 -0.96 22.90
C ALA A 184 6.91 -2.46 22.55
N ALA A 185 7.96 -3.20 22.86
CA ALA A 185 8.03 -4.63 22.65
C ALA A 185 6.94 -5.38 23.45
N GLU A 186 6.70 -5.01 24.71
CA GLU A 186 5.64 -5.59 25.54
C GLU A 186 4.25 -5.40 24.90
N LEU A 187 3.98 -4.21 24.33
CA LEU A 187 2.73 -3.95 23.62
C LEU A 187 2.54 -4.88 22.40
N PHE A 188 3.58 -5.12 21.60
CA PHE A 188 3.46 -5.93 20.38
C PHE A 188 3.66 -7.43 20.59
N ARG A 189 4.25 -7.89 21.70
CA ARG A 189 4.36 -9.32 22.06
C ARG A 189 3.03 -10.03 22.18
N ILE A 190 1.95 -9.30 22.42
CA ILE A 190 0.58 -9.87 22.51
C ILE A 190 0.14 -10.56 21.22
N PHE A 191 0.73 -10.22 20.09
CA PHE A 191 0.46 -10.88 18.79
C PHE A 191 1.23 -12.21 18.62
N GLY A 192 2.16 -12.53 19.51
CA GLY A 192 2.96 -13.76 19.45
C GLY A 192 4.07 -13.75 18.42
N THR A 193 4.33 -12.62 17.79
CA THR A 193 5.39 -12.45 16.80
C THR A 193 6.77 -12.28 17.42
N GLU A 194 7.81 -12.63 16.67
CA GLU A 194 9.19 -12.34 17.04
C GLU A 194 9.42 -10.81 17.12
N ILE A 195 10.06 -10.35 18.19
CA ILE A 195 10.47 -8.97 18.36
C ILE A 195 11.94 -8.83 17.95
N VAL A 196 12.21 -7.95 17.00
CA VAL A 196 13.56 -7.62 16.55
C VAL A 196 13.91 -6.20 17.00
N GLU A 197 14.71 -6.09 18.04
CA GLU A 197 15.12 -4.79 18.57
C GLU A 197 16.29 -4.19 17.79
N THR A 198 16.23 -2.88 17.55
CA THR A 198 17.27 -2.13 16.82
C THR A 198 17.26 -0.65 17.23
N THR A 199 18.06 0.17 16.56
CA THR A 199 18.04 1.63 16.76
C THR A 199 16.95 2.30 15.91
N PRO A 200 16.42 3.47 16.32
CA PRO A 200 15.37 4.18 15.57
C PRO A 200 15.71 4.42 14.11
N VAL A 201 16.86 4.97 13.80
CA VAL A 201 17.28 5.23 12.41
C VAL A 201 17.37 3.94 11.59
N GLN A 202 17.83 2.83 12.20
CA GLN A 202 17.86 1.54 11.52
C GLN A 202 16.46 1.00 11.21
N ALA A 203 15.52 1.15 12.14
CA ALA A 203 14.13 0.75 11.93
C ALA A 203 13.44 1.60 10.84
N GLU A 204 13.65 2.91 10.86
CA GLU A 204 13.14 3.85 9.85
C GLU A 204 13.69 3.51 8.45
N LEU A 205 15.00 3.33 8.33
CA LEU A 205 15.64 2.93 7.07
C LEU A 205 15.18 1.55 6.61
N ALA A 206 15.11 0.55 7.49
CA ALA A 206 14.65 -0.79 7.14
C ALA A 206 13.25 -0.77 6.55
N LYS A 207 12.33 0.02 7.11
CA LYS A 207 10.97 0.19 6.57
C LYS A 207 10.98 0.79 5.17
N ILE A 208 11.66 1.90 4.98
CA ILE A 208 11.75 2.61 3.70
C ILE A 208 12.37 1.69 2.63
N TRP A 209 13.49 1.07 2.95
CA TRP A 209 14.20 0.21 2.01
C TRP A 209 13.50 -1.12 1.71
N THR A 210 12.64 -1.63 2.59
CA THR A 210 11.74 -2.73 2.25
C THR A 210 10.84 -2.37 1.06
N ASN A 211 10.27 -1.17 1.06
CA ASN A 211 9.42 -0.70 -0.04
C ASN A 211 10.23 -0.33 -1.29
N ILE A 212 11.39 0.31 -1.13
CA ILE A 212 12.30 0.62 -2.24
C ILE A 212 12.75 -0.66 -2.95
N LEU A 213 13.15 -1.70 -2.20
CA LEU A 213 13.54 -2.99 -2.77
C LEU A 213 12.39 -3.60 -3.59
N ARG A 214 11.18 -3.62 -3.04
CA ARG A 214 10.00 -4.12 -3.76
C ARG A 214 9.73 -3.32 -5.02
N TYR A 215 9.76 -1.99 -4.94
CA TYR A 215 9.53 -1.10 -6.07
C TYR A 215 10.57 -1.32 -7.18
N SER A 216 11.84 -1.47 -6.80
CA SER A 216 12.92 -1.77 -7.74
C SER A 216 12.76 -3.14 -8.40
N ASN A 217 12.39 -4.16 -7.62
CA ASN A 217 12.16 -5.52 -8.12
C ASN A 217 11.01 -5.59 -9.13
N PHE A 218 9.99 -4.74 -8.99
CA PHE A 218 8.91 -4.64 -9.98
C PHE A 218 9.28 -3.78 -11.19
N ALA A 219 10.25 -2.88 -11.08
CA ALA A 219 10.71 -2.07 -12.23
C ALA A 219 11.51 -2.91 -13.25
N LEU A 220 12.30 -3.86 -12.77
CA LEU A 220 13.15 -4.70 -13.64
C LEU A 220 12.35 -5.49 -14.68
N PRO A 221 11.30 -6.26 -14.35
CA PRO A 221 10.49 -6.95 -15.35
C PRO A 221 9.74 -5.98 -16.29
N ASN A 222 9.34 -4.80 -15.80
CA ASN A 222 8.73 -3.77 -16.66
C ASN A 222 9.73 -3.24 -17.70
N LEU A 223 10.96 -2.99 -17.30
CA LEU A 223 12.03 -2.60 -18.23
C LEU A 223 12.34 -3.72 -19.22
N LEU A 224 12.40 -4.98 -18.75
CA LEU A 224 12.59 -6.15 -19.61
C LEU A 224 11.44 -6.30 -20.62
N MET A 225 10.19 -6.09 -20.21
CA MET A 225 9.02 -6.10 -21.11
C MET A 225 9.17 -5.10 -22.26
N MET A 226 9.60 -3.88 -21.95
CA MET A 226 9.84 -2.85 -22.97
C MET A 226 10.99 -3.25 -23.94
N ASN A 227 12.05 -3.85 -23.40
CA ASN A 227 13.17 -4.35 -24.22
C ASN A 227 12.73 -5.52 -25.10
N CYS A 228 12.01 -6.50 -24.57
CA CYS A 228 11.50 -7.63 -25.34
C CYS A 228 10.64 -7.19 -26.51
N GLU A 229 9.76 -6.21 -26.33
CA GLU A 229 8.96 -5.64 -27.42
C GLU A 229 9.84 -5.05 -28.53
N GLN A 230 10.96 -4.37 -28.19
CA GLN A 230 11.87 -3.81 -29.21
C GLN A 230 12.59 -4.87 -30.03
N TYR A 231 12.88 -6.02 -29.44
CA TYR A 231 13.58 -7.12 -30.10
C TYR A 231 12.64 -8.19 -30.67
N GLY A 232 11.32 -8.04 -30.51
CA GLY A 232 10.33 -9.04 -30.91
C GLY A 232 10.41 -10.34 -30.09
N ALA A 233 10.88 -10.24 -28.84
CA ALA A 233 10.98 -11.35 -27.91
C ALA A 233 9.76 -11.38 -26.96
N ASN A 234 9.46 -12.58 -26.43
CA ASN A 234 8.43 -12.76 -25.45
C ASN A 234 8.98 -12.58 -24.03
N VAL A 235 8.48 -11.59 -23.29
CA VAL A 235 8.97 -11.28 -21.93
C VAL A 235 8.75 -12.42 -20.94
N PHE A 236 7.63 -13.13 -21.03
CA PHE A 236 7.29 -14.21 -20.11
C PHE A 236 8.23 -15.41 -20.31
N GLU A 237 8.51 -15.79 -21.57
CA GLU A 237 9.50 -16.82 -21.86
C GLU A 237 10.91 -16.43 -21.39
N VAL A 238 11.31 -15.17 -21.55
CA VAL A 238 12.61 -14.68 -21.07
C VAL A 238 12.67 -14.71 -19.54
N ILE A 239 11.59 -14.35 -18.84
CA ILE A 239 11.52 -14.44 -17.37
C ILE A 239 11.62 -15.91 -16.92
N ASP A 240 10.93 -16.82 -17.60
CA ASP A 240 11.00 -18.24 -17.30
C ASP A 240 12.44 -18.78 -17.45
N LEU A 241 13.15 -18.37 -18.52
CA LEU A 241 14.55 -18.72 -18.73
C LEU A 241 15.49 -18.14 -17.66
N ILE A 242 15.24 -16.91 -17.20
CA ILE A 242 16.01 -16.28 -16.12
C ILE A 242 15.83 -17.03 -14.81
N ASN A 243 14.61 -17.53 -14.55
CA ASN A 243 14.24 -18.16 -13.29
C ASN A 243 14.49 -19.69 -13.26
N HIS A 244 14.61 -20.35 -14.44
CA HIS A 244 14.66 -21.79 -14.57
C HIS A 244 15.93 -22.36 -13.92
N ASP A 245 15.73 -23.07 -12.79
CA ASP A 245 16.79 -23.74 -12.01
C ASP A 245 18.04 -22.89 -11.72
N TYR A 246 17.88 -21.55 -11.75
CA TYR A 246 18.98 -20.62 -11.50
C TYR A 246 18.92 -20.05 -10.08
N PRO A 247 19.89 -20.40 -9.18
CA PRO A 247 19.84 -20.01 -7.76
C PRO A 247 19.80 -18.49 -7.50
N ARG A 248 20.17 -17.67 -8.48
CA ARG A 248 20.14 -16.21 -8.43
C ARG A 248 19.05 -15.59 -9.31
N GLY A 249 18.08 -16.39 -9.74
CA GLY A 249 16.85 -15.95 -10.41
C GLY A 249 15.92 -15.20 -9.45
N GLY A 250 14.64 -15.24 -9.73
CA GLY A 250 13.60 -14.60 -8.90
C GLY A 250 13.09 -13.30 -9.49
N MET A 251 13.20 -13.13 -10.82
CA MET A 251 12.55 -12.02 -11.51
C MET A 251 11.04 -12.18 -11.45
N ALA A 252 10.35 -11.14 -10.99
CA ALA A 252 8.90 -11.07 -10.95
C ALA A 252 8.29 -10.91 -12.35
N GLN A 253 6.96 -11.02 -12.44
CA GLN A 253 6.21 -10.68 -13.65
C GLN A 253 6.09 -9.14 -13.80
N PRO A 254 6.01 -8.62 -15.05
CA PRO A 254 5.74 -7.21 -15.30
C PRO A 254 4.30 -6.84 -14.92
N GLY A 255 3.98 -5.54 -14.91
CA GLY A 255 2.63 -5.05 -14.64
C GLY A 255 2.59 -3.59 -14.21
N LEU A 256 1.38 -3.04 -14.05
CA LEU A 256 1.16 -1.65 -13.63
C LEU A 256 1.33 -1.51 -12.10
N THR A 257 2.53 -1.77 -11.62
CA THR A 257 2.83 -1.69 -10.18
C THR A 257 2.89 -0.25 -9.72
N ALA A 258 2.07 0.09 -8.74
CA ALA A 258 1.93 1.44 -8.22
C ALA A 258 1.56 1.43 -6.72
N GLY A 259 0.84 2.43 -6.30
CA GLY A 259 0.38 2.66 -4.93
C GLY A 259 1.20 3.71 -4.20
N THR A 260 0.53 4.41 -3.28
CA THR A 260 1.08 5.57 -2.58
C THR A 260 2.40 5.26 -1.85
N CYS A 261 2.48 4.10 -1.17
CA CYS A 261 3.67 3.76 -0.39
C CYS A 261 4.90 3.56 -1.26
N LEU A 262 4.80 2.77 -2.35
CA LEU A 262 5.95 2.50 -3.22
C LEU A 262 6.43 3.77 -3.93
N ARG A 263 5.49 4.63 -4.34
CA ARG A 263 5.79 5.87 -5.07
C ARG A 263 6.36 6.98 -4.20
N LYS A 264 6.05 7.00 -2.90
CA LYS A 264 6.54 8.05 -1.99
C LYS A 264 7.81 7.65 -1.23
N ASP A 265 7.97 6.36 -0.88
CA ASP A 265 9.03 5.96 0.05
C ASP A 265 10.44 6.12 -0.56
N PHE A 266 10.58 6.09 -1.88
CA PHE A 266 11.86 6.43 -2.50
C PHE A 266 12.25 7.91 -2.27
N ALA A 267 11.28 8.80 -2.14
CA ALA A 267 11.53 10.22 -1.86
C ALA A 267 12.25 10.40 -0.50
N PHE A 268 11.90 9.59 0.50
CA PHE A 268 12.57 9.59 1.81
C PHE A 268 14.07 9.28 1.72
N SER A 269 14.47 8.49 0.72
CA SER A 269 15.88 8.17 0.50
C SER A 269 16.57 9.15 -0.46
N GLU A 270 15.86 9.61 -1.50
CA GLU A 270 16.43 10.54 -2.51
C GLU A 270 16.67 11.95 -1.96
N GLU A 271 15.84 12.44 -1.01
CA GLU A 271 15.96 13.79 -0.43
C GLU A 271 17.35 14.08 0.12
N ARG A 272 18.00 13.07 0.72
CA ARG A 272 19.33 13.18 1.34
C ARG A 272 20.39 12.32 0.67
N SER A 273 20.10 11.81 -0.52
CA SER A 273 21.03 10.91 -1.22
C SER A 273 22.27 11.64 -1.73
N SER A 274 23.44 11.09 -1.42
CA SER A 274 24.70 11.53 -2.03
C SER A 274 24.91 10.97 -3.44
N ALA A 275 24.08 10.02 -3.89
CA ALA A 275 24.11 9.41 -5.21
C ALA A 275 22.71 9.40 -5.84
N PRO A 276 22.15 10.58 -6.16
CA PRO A 276 20.79 10.71 -6.67
C PRO A 276 20.63 10.10 -8.06
N GLY A 277 19.42 9.67 -8.38
CA GLY A 277 19.01 9.31 -9.74
C GLY A 277 18.69 7.83 -9.96
N MET A 278 19.25 6.88 -9.23
CA MET A 278 18.91 5.46 -9.40
C MET A 278 17.45 5.18 -9.07
N LEU A 279 16.96 5.64 -7.92
CA LEU A 279 15.59 5.45 -7.48
C LEU A 279 14.61 6.25 -8.33
N LEU A 280 15.02 7.43 -8.80
CA LEU A 280 14.26 8.21 -9.75
C LEU A 280 14.11 7.46 -11.10
N ALA A 281 15.16 6.75 -11.56
CA ALA A 281 15.06 5.93 -12.76
C ALA A 281 14.08 4.75 -12.56
N VAL A 282 14.08 4.10 -11.40
CA VAL A 282 13.08 3.07 -11.02
C VAL A 282 11.65 3.63 -11.14
N SER A 283 11.40 4.80 -10.55
CA SER A 283 10.09 5.47 -10.63
C SER A 283 9.70 5.77 -12.09
N ARG A 284 10.65 6.26 -12.90
CA ARG A 284 10.40 6.54 -14.31
C ARG A 284 10.02 5.30 -15.12
N VAL A 285 10.62 4.16 -14.84
CA VAL A 285 10.25 2.90 -15.50
C VAL A 285 8.77 2.61 -15.27
N HIS A 286 8.30 2.63 -14.02
CA HIS A 286 6.89 2.39 -13.69
C HIS A 286 5.96 3.41 -14.36
N GLU A 287 6.31 4.70 -14.27
CA GLU A 287 5.53 5.78 -14.86
C GLU A 287 5.45 5.72 -16.39
N THR A 288 6.36 5.00 -17.05
CA THR A 288 6.40 4.83 -18.49
C THR A 288 5.52 3.67 -18.97
N VAL A 289 5.23 2.67 -18.13
CA VAL A 289 4.45 1.49 -18.50
C VAL A 289 3.10 1.85 -19.14
N PRO A 290 2.26 2.74 -18.58
CA PRO A 290 0.99 3.10 -19.22
C PRO A 290 1.16 3.67 -20.65
N LEU A 291 2.16 4.52 -20.85
CA LEU A 291 2.46 5.07 -22.19
C LEU A 291 2.92 3.96 -23.16
N PHE A 292 3.80 3.07 -22.70
CA PHE A 292 4.26 1.93 -23.48
C PHE A 292 3.09 1.05 -23.98
N LEU A 293 2.12 0.77 -23.09
CA LEU A 293 0.95 -0.02 -23.44
C LEU A 293 0.05 0.70 -24.45
N VAL A 294 -0.18 2.02 -24.28
CA VAL A 294 -0.96 2.82 -25.24
C VAL A 294 -0.29 2.87 -26.61
N GLU A 295 1.01 3.08 -26.69
CA GLU A 295 1.75 3.08 -27.96
C GLU A 295 1.77 1.69 -28.60
N GLY A 296 1.82 0.61 -27.79
CA GLY A 296 1.67 -0.76 -28.27
C GLY A 296 0.31 -1.04 -28.90
N LEU A 297 -0.77 -0.54 -28.27
CA LEU A 297 -2.13 -0.58 -28.81
C LEU A 297 -2.23 0.18 -30.14
N LYS A 298 -1.74 1.43 -30.17
CA LYS A 298 -1.77 2.25 -31.38
C LYS A 298 -1.12 1.56 -32.58
N ARG A 299 0.09 1.01 -32.36
CA ARG A 299 0.80 0.28 -33.47
C ARG A 299 -0.02 -0.86 -34.03
N ARG A 300 -0.72 -1.62 -33.19
CA ARG A 300 -1.48 -2.81 -33.60
C ARG A 300 -2.88 -2.48 -34.17
N LEU A 301 -3.44 -1.34 -33.76
CA LEU A 301 -4.75 -0.88 -34.20
C LEU A 301 -4.71 0.13 -35.38
N GLY A 302 -3.62 0.14 -36.14
CA GLY A 302 -3.51 0.96 -37.35
C GLY A 302 -3.05 2.42 -37.11
N GLY A 303 -2.40 2.70 -36.01
CA GLY A 303 -1.75 3.98 -35.72
C GLY A 303 -2.63 5.05 -35.07
N SER A 304 -3.92 4.77 -34.80
CA SER A 304 -4.85 5.71 -34.16
C SER A 304 -5.74 5.01 -33.14
N MET A 305 -6.00 5.70 -32.04
CA MET A 305 -6.97 5.27 -31.00
C MET A 305 -8.30 6.02 -31.11
N ARG A 306 -8.41 6.99 -32.02
CA ARG A 306 -9.62 7.81 -32.19
C ARG A 306 -10.86 6.93 -32.40
N ASP A 307 -11.88 7.17 -31.59
CA ASP A 307 -13.17 6.47 -31.59
C ASP A 307 -13.11 4.95 -31.32
N ARG A 308 -11.91 4.40 -31.01
CA ARG A 308 -11.76 3.01 -30.57
C ARG A 308 -12.33 2.85 -29.16
N LYS A 309 -13.08 1.78 -28.94
CA LYS A 309 -13.53 1.40 -27.60
C LYS A 309 -12.44 0.57 -26.92
N VAL A 310 -11.96 1.05 -25.78
CA VAL A 310 -10.96 0.35 -24.96
C VAL A 310 -11.54 0.05 -23.58
N ALA A 311 -11.68 -1.22 -23.25
CA ALA A 311 -12.05 -1.65 -21.93
C ALA A 311 -10.80 -1.71 -21.03
N VAL A 312 -10.78 -0.95 -19.93
CA VAL A 312 -9.73 -1.00 -18.91
C VAL A 312 -10.28 -1.77 -17.71
N LEU A 313 -9.68 -2.92 -17.43
CA LEU A 313 -10.09 -3.86 -16.39
C LEU A 313 -9.12 -3.81 -15.21
N GLY A 314 -9.66 -3.48 -14.05
CA GLY A 314 -8.90 -3.17 -12.83
C GLY A 314 -8.49 -1.71 -12.78
N LEU A 315 -9.03 -1.00 -11.79
CA LEU A 315 -8.78 0.44 -11.58
C LEU A 315 -7.90 0.68 -10.35
N THR A 316 -7.86 -0.28 -9.42
CA THR A 316 -7.11 -0.19 -8.18
C THR A 316 -5.61 -0.40 -8.40
N PHE A 317 -4.79 0.00 -7.43
CA PHE A 317 -3.34 -0.13 -7.58
C PHE A 317 -2.82 -1.55 -7.29
N LYS A 318 -3.64 -2.39 -6.67
CA LYS A 318 -3.25 -3.74 -6.23
C LYS A 318 -4.39 -4.72 -6.44
N ARG A 319 -4.01 -5.99 -6.66
CA ARG A 319 -4.90 -7.14 -6.76
C ARG A 319 -5.86 -7.23 -5.58
N ASP A 320 -7.13 -7.46 -5.85
CA ASP A 320 -8.21 -7.72 -4.89
C ASP A 320 -8.31 -6.68 -3.77
N SER A 321 -8.07 -5.42 -4.10
CA SER A 321 -8.17 -4.24 -3.23
C SER A 321 -9.19 -3.27 -3.80
N ASP A 322 -9.75 -2.40 -2.95
CA ASP A 322 -10.64 -1.30 -3.32
C ASP A 322 -9.91 0.07 -3.37
N ASP A 323 -8.57 0.08 -3.29
CA ASP A 323 -7.78 1.30 -3.20
C ASP A 323 -7.34 1.82 -4.58
N LEU A 324 -7.89 2.96 -4.97
CA LEU A 324 -7.58 3.67 -6.22
C LEU A 324 -6.36 4.59 -6.13
N ARG A 325 -5.84 4.85 -4.93
CA ARG A 325 -4.81 5.87 -4.71
C ARG A 325 -3.54 5.56 -5.48
N ASP A 326 -3.09 6.55 -6.28
CA ASP A 326 -1.88 6.44 -7.11
C ASP A 326 -1.86 5.25 -8.09
N SER A 327 -3.01 4.71 -8.46
CA SER A 327 -3.10 3.66 -9.47
C SER A 327 -2.61 4.13 -10.84
N LEU A 328 -1.75 3.33 -11.48
CA LEU A 328 -1.31 3.57 -12.87
C LEU A 328 -2.40 3.26 -13.90
N ALA A 329 -3.45 2.51 -13.55
CA ALA A 329 -4.63 2.33 -14.38
C ALA A 329 -5.32 3.67 -14.67
N LEU A 330 -5.43 4.55 -13.68
CA LEU A 330 -5.99 5.89 -13.86
C LEU A 330 -5.12 6.78 -14.78
N LYS A 331 -3.80 6.59 -14.78
CA LYS A 331 -2.90 7.24 -15.72
C LYS A 331 -3.08 6.69 -17.14
N LEU A 332 -3.21 5.38 -17.28
CA LEU A 332 -3.49 4.70 -18.54
C LEU A 332 -4.78 5.24 -19.17
N ILE A 333 -5.85 5.34 -18.38
CA ILE A 333 -7.14 5.90 -18.83
C ILE A 333 -6.96 7.31 -19.39
N ARG A 334 -6.32 8.21 -18.64
CA ARG A 334 -6.07 9.58 -19.12
C ARG A 334 -5.24 9.64 -20.41
N LEU A 335 -4.30 8.70 -20.61
CA LEU A 335 -3.53 8.62 -21.86
C LEU A 335 -4.40 8.16 -23.02
N LEU A 336 -5.26 7.15 -22.83
CA LEU A 336 -6.23 6.68 -23.85
C LEU A 336 -7.22 7.79 -24.25
N GLU A 337 -7.76 8.52 -23.26
CA GLU A 337 -8.66 9.65 -23.49
C GLU A 337 -7.98 10.78 -24.28
N ARG A 338 -6.69 11.06 -24.02
CA ARG A 338 -5.89 12.02 -24.81
C ARG A 338 -5.71 11.59 -26.27
N GLU A 339 -5.68 10.30 -26.53
CA GLU A 339 -5.66 9.72 -27.88
C GLU A 339 -7.07 9.63 -28.52
N LEU A 340 -8.08 10.19 -27.86
CA LEU A 340 -9.49 10.23 -28.27
C LEU A 340 -10.15 8.84 -28.35
N ALA A 341 -9.68 7.87 -27.56
CA ALA A 341 -10.35 6.60 -27.35
C ALA A 341 -11.61 6.77 -26.47
N ARG A 342 -12.59 5.92 -26.69
CA ARG A 342 -13.74 5.74 -25.79
C ARG A 342 -13.35 4.70 -24.74
N VAL A 343 -13.20 5.11 -23.49
CA VAL A 343 -12.73 4.23 -22.42
C VAL A 343 -13.91 3.71 -21.61
N ALA A 344 -14.08 2.39 -21.61
CA ALA A 344 -14.96 1.66 -20.70
C ALA A 344 -14.14 1.20 -19.48
N ARG A 345 -14.68 1.30 -18.27
CA ARG A 345 -13.97 1.05 -17.02
C ARG A 345 -14.68 -0.02 -16.22
N HIS A 346 -13.94 -1.04 -15.78
CA HIS A 346 -14.49 -2.05 -14.90
C HIS A 346 -13.49 -2.48 -13.84
N ASP A 347 -13.96 -2.54 -12.58
CA ASP A 347 -13.24 -3.11 -11.45
C ASP A 347 -14.25 -3.78 -10.50
N PRO A 348 -14.07 -5.05 -10.15
CA PRO A 348 -15.01 -5.78 -9.29
C PRO A 348 -15.06 -5.25 -7.86
N HIS A 349 -14.03 -4.51 -7.41
CA HIS A 349 -13.90 -4.00 -6.04
C HIS A 349 -14.30 -2.53 -5.89
N VAL A 350 -14.54 -1.82 -6.99
CA VAL A 350 -14.90 -0.40 -7.01
C VAL A 350 -16.13 -0.17 -7.89
N PRO A 351 -17.31 -0.65 -7.49
CA PRO A 351 -18.51 -0.61 -8.31
C PRO A 351 -18.98 0.81 -8.65
N ASP A 352 -18.75 1.78 -7.77
CA ASP A 352 -19.17 3.17 -7.97
C ASP A 352 -18.39 3.87 -9.11
N GLU A 353 -17.19 3.40 -9.44
CA GLU A 353 -16.34 3.93 -10.52
C GLU A 353 -16.35 3.03 -11.77
N SER A 354 -17.21 2.01 -11.79
CA SER A 354 -17.18 0.91 -12.75
C SER A 354 -18.50 0.71 -13.45
N GLU A 355 -18.45 0.30 -14.71
CA GLU A 355 -19.59 -0.28 -15.40
C GLU A 355 -19.56 -1.83 -15.32
N PRO A 356 -20.67 -2.53 -15.57
CA PRO A 356 -20.67 -3.99 -15.62
C PRO A 356 -19.65 -4.54 -16.63
N LEU A 357 -19.00 -5.67 -16.30
CA LEU A 357 -17.97 -6.27 -17.14
C LEU A 357 -18.45 -6.51 -18.57
N ASP A 358 -19.63 -7.10 -18.72
CA ASP A 358 -20.22 -7.38 -20.05
C ASP A 358 -20.39 -6.10 -20.88
N SER A 359 -20.83 -5.00 -20.21
CA SER A 359 -20.95 -3.69 -20.86
C SER A 359 -19.60 -3.14 -21.29
N ALA A 360 -18.58 -3.28 -20.46
CA ALA A 360 -17.22 -2.83 -20.76
C ALA A 360 -16.64 -3.60 -21.95
N LEU A 361 -16.87 -4.91 -22.01
CA LEU A 361 -16.36 -5.80 -23.06
C LEU A 361 -17.13 -5.68 -24.39
N ASP A 362 -18.43 -5.38 -24.36
CA ASP A 362 -19.27 -5.35 -25.57
C ASP A 362 -18.73 -4.35 -26.59
N GLY A 363 -18.41 -4.83 -27.78
CA GLY A 363 -17.87 -4.02 -28.88
C GLY A 363 -16.52 -3.35 -28.59
N ALA A 364 -15.74 -3.85 -27.63
CA ALA A 364 -14.39 -3.34 -27.37
C ALA A 364 -13.42 -3.71 -28.50
N ASP A 365 -12.74 -2.73 -29.06
CA ASP A 365 -11.63 -2.92 -30.02
C ASP A 365 -10.37 -3.45 -29.29
N ALA A 366 -10.19 -3.04 -28.02
CA ALA A 366 -9.10 -3.51 -27.17
C ALA A 366 -9.54 -3.64 -25.70
N ILE A 367 -8.84 -4.52 -24.99
CA ILE A 367 -9.05 -4.80 -23.58
C ILE A 367 -7.69 -4.73 -22.88
N VAL A 368 -7.57 -3.94 -21.82
CA VAL A 368 -6.34 -3.82 -21.04
C VAL A 368 -6.60 -4.33 -19.62
N VAL A 369 -5.89 -5.39 -19.21
CA VAL A 369 -5.87 -5.85 -17.83
C VAL A 369 -4.88 -4.98 -17.06
N ALA A 370 -5.39 -3.92 -16.43
CA ALA A 370 -4.55 -2.94 -15.75
C ALA A 370 -4.22 -3.36 -14.31
N THR A 371 -5.13 -4.12 -13.66
CA THR A 371 -4.87 -4.76 -12.35
C THR A 371 -5.23 -6.23 -12.41
N ASN A 372 -4.39 -7.07 -11.84
CA ASN A 372 -4.48 -8.53 -11.94
C ASN A 372 -5.43 -9.15 -10.89
N HIS A 373 -6.68 -8.68 -10.79
CA HIS A 373 -7.67 -9.23 -9.88
C HIS A 373 -7.95 -10.72 -10.12
N SER A 374 -8.24 -11.47 -9.05
CA SER A 374 -8.59 -12.89 -9.11
C SER A 374 -9.77 -13.16 -10.06
N ARG A 375 -10.73 -12.22 -10.14
CA ARG A 375 -11.87 -12.28 -11.07
C ARG A 375 -11.44 -12.43 -12.54
N PHE A 376 -10.29 -11.89 -12.93
CA PHE A 376 -9.82 -11.90 -14.30
C PHE A 376 -9.05 -13.17 -14.71
N GLU A 377 -8.81 -14.11 -13.81
CA GLU A 377 -8.19 -15.40 -14.13
C GLU A 377 -9.06 -16.24 -15.09
N THR A 378 -10.37 -16.01 -15.07
CA THR A 378 -11.32 -16.65 -15.99
C THR A 378 -11.69 -15.81 -17.21
N LEU A 379 -11.14 -14.59 -17.33
CA LEU A 379 -11.49 -13.59 -18.34
C LEU A 379 -11.37 -14.12 -19.77
N ALA A 380 -10.41 -14.99 -20.04
CA ALA A 380 -10.16 -15.52 -21.40
C ALA A 380 -11.40 -16.18 -22.06
N ALA A 381 -12.35 -16.69 -21.26
CA ALA A 381 -13.60 -17.28 -21.76
C ALA A 381 -14.68 -16.23 -22.11
N GLU A 382 -14.51 -14.98 -21.67
CA GLU A 382 -15.48 -13.90 -21.81
C GLU A 382 -15.06 -12.86 -22.85
N LEU A 383 -13.85 -13.00 -23.43
CA LEU A 383 -13.29 -12.02 -24.37
C LEU A 383 -14.06 -12.01 -25.70
N PRO A 384 -14.45 -10.82 -26.22
CA PRO A 384 -15.09 -10.70 -27.50
C PRO A 384 -14.10 -11.05 -28.65
N PRO A 385 -14.54 -11.80 -29.65
CA PRO A 385 -13.70 -12.16 -30.81
C PRO A 385 -13.10 -10.92 -31.50
N GLY A 386 -11.84 -11.04 -31.95
CA GLY A 386 -11.14 -9.99 -32.66
C GLY A 386 -10.62 -8.84 -31.80
N ALA A 387 -10.95 -8.75 -30.53
CA ALA A 387 -10.41 -7.72 -29.63
C ALA A 387 -8.91 -7.93 -29.37
N LEU A 388 -8.15 -6.83 -29.34
CA LEU A 388 -6.74 -6.85 -28.93
C LEU A 388 -6.65 -6.83 -27.40
N VAL A 389 -6.10 -7.88 -26.80
CA VAL A 389 -5.91 -8.00 -25.35
C VAL A 389 -4.51 -7.57 -24.97
N VAL A 390 -4.42 -6.70 -23.99
CA VAL A 390 -3.16 -6.23 -23.39
C VAL A 390 -3.11 -6.71 -21.95
N ASP A 391 -2.24 -7.66 -21.67
CA ASP A 391 -2.13 -8.31 -20.37
C ASP A 391 -0.68 -8.38 -19.90
N PRO A 392 -0.15 -7.32 -19.30
CA PRO A 392 1.22 -7.30 -18.80
C PRO A 392 1.43 -8.23 -17.58
N TRP A 393 0.33 -8.71 -16.96
CA TRP A 393 0.36 -9.58 -15.80
C TRP A 393 0.30 -11.08 -16.15
N ASN A 394 -0.03 -11.40 -17.40
CA ASN A 394 -0.35 -12.76 -17.85
C ASN A 394 -1.51 -13.45 -17.06
N VAL A 395 -2.47 -12.67 -16.61
CA VAL A 395 -3.66 -13.19 -15.89
C VAL A 395 -4.52 -14.07 -16.77
N THR A 396 -4.63 -13.72 -18.06
CA THR A 396 -5.39 -14.50 -19.04
C THR A 396 -4.69 -15.80 -19.45
N GLY A 397 -3.41 -15.96 -19.08
CA GLY A 397 -2.61 -17.12 -19.45
C GLY A 397 -2.21 -17.16 -20.93
N SER A 398 -2.23 -16.00 -21.61
CA SER A 398 -1.85 -15.90 -23.02
C SER A 398 -0.37 -16.18 -23.28
N GLY A 399 0.46 -15.95 -22.27
CA GLY A 399 1.92 -15.93 -22.42
C GLY A 399 2.43 -14.76 -23.28
N GLN A 400 1.61 -13.73 -23.54
CA GLN A 400 1.97 -12.56 -24.33
C GLN A 400 1.38 -11.28 -23.74
N VAL A 401 2.12 -10.17 -23.82
CA VAL A 401 1.62 -8.85 -23.38
C VAL A 401 0.53 -8.32 -24.30
N PHE A 402 0.64 -8.61 -25.59
CA PHE A 402 -0.32 -8.21 -26.62
C PHE A 402 -0.71 -9.46 -27.43
N ALA A 403 -1.98 -9.86 -27.37
CA ALA A 403 -2.53 -10.99 -28.11
C ALA A 403 -3.95 -10.68 -28.60
N TYR A 404 -4.39 -11.27 -29.69
CA TYR A 404 -5.78 -11.19 -30.05
C TYR A 404 -6.61 -12.24 -29.28
N ALA A 405 -7.86 -11.91 -28.96
CA ALA A 405 -8.75 -12.79 -28.20
C ALA A 405 -8.92 -14.17 -28.87
N ASP A 406 -8.92 -14.21 -30.19
CA ASP A 406 -9.04 -15.45 -31.00
C ASP A 406 -7.83 -16.38 -30.82
N GLU A 407 -6.63 -15.84 -30.57
CA GLU A 407 -5.41 -16.60 -30.30
C GLU A 407 -5.47 -17.26 -28.90
N LEU A 408 -6.03 -16.55 -27.93
CA LEU A 408 -6.23 -17.06 -26.55
C LEU A 408 -7.21 -18.25 -26.49
N ALA A 409 -8.24 -18.21 -27.32
CA ALA A 409 -9.21 -19.30 -27.43
C ALA A 409 -8.62 -20.57 -28.06
N ALA A 410 -7.58 -20.44 -28.89
CA ALA A 410 -6.92 -21.56 -29.55
C ALA A 410 -5.91 -22.30 -28.67
N THR A 411 -5.27 -21.63 -27.72
CA THR A 411 -4.21 -22.17 -26.84
C THR A 411 -4.78 -23.10 -25.75
N LYS A 412 -6.09 -23.05 -25.48
CA LYS A 412 -6.79 -23.90 -24.48
C LYS A 412 -7.42 -25.17 -25.06
N ARG A 413 -7.23 -25.46 -26.34
CA ARG A 413 -7.65 -26.72 -26.99
C ARG A 413 -6.47 -27.65 -27.19
#